data_bcf89763aefc102e1e141e2ed40dc2e1
#
_entry.id   bcf89763aefc102e1e141e2ed40dc2e1
#
_cell.length_a   1.000
_cell.length_b   1.000
_cell.length_c   1.000
_cell.angle_alpha   90.00
_cell.angle_beta   90.00
_cell.angle_gamma   90.00
#
_symmetry.space_group_name_H-M   'P 1'
#
loop_
_entity.id
_entity.type
_entity.pdbx_description
1 polymer ?
#
loop_
_entity_poly.entity_id
_entity_poly.type
_entity_poly.pdbx_seq_one_letter_code
_entity_poly.pdbx_strand_id
1 'polypeptide(L)'
;MTPKTQVQQPVHRTLRASLWGLLLSAVLVLVACADSAPKHPLRLFDGGITSPSQWQGEWVLINYWADWCGPCREEVPELNHLNGSDDGFTVLGVNYDYLQGGELRASIDALGITFPTLLDDPQSILGYDEATVLPMTIVIAPGGALHRVLVGPQTAEALIAAKLDSAQPPPQM
;
A
#
# COMPACT_ATOMS: atom_id res chain seq x y z
N MET A 1 18.78 -66.03 55.49
CA MET A 1 19.06 -65.64 54.10
C MET A 1 17.70 -65.45 53.37
N THR A 2 17.25 -64.21 53.20
CA THR A 2 16.02 -63.90 52.53
C THR A 2 16.30 -63.19 51.21
N PRO A 3 15.79 -63.60 50.06
CA PRO A 3 16.03 -62.92 48.77
C PRO A 3 15.19 -61.66 48.67
N LYS A 4 15.78 -60.56 48.25
CA LYS A 4 15.11 -59.29 47.92
C LYS A 4 14.46 -59.38 46.55
N THR A 5 13.16 -59.26 46.53
CA THR A 5 12.36 -59.14 45.30
C THR A 5 12.54 -57.72 44.73
N GLN A 6 13.13 -57.62 43.55
CA GLN A 6 13.20 -56.38 42.77
C GLN A 6 11.84 -56.16 42.08
N VAL A 7 11.18 -55.02 42.39
CA VAL A 7 9.98 -54.56 41.71
C VAL A 7 10.37 -53.79 40.46
N GLN A 8 10.08 -54.36 39.31
CA GLN A 8 10.32 -53.77 38.00
C GLN A 8 9.23 -52.76 37.70
N GLN A 9 9.55 -51.47 37.58
CA GLN A 9 8.58 -50.43 37.22
C GLN A 9 8.37 -50.36 35.68
N PRO A 10 7.16 -50.13 35.21
CA PRO A 10 6.85 -50.10 33.77
C PRO A 10 7.32 -48.78 33.13
N VAL A 11 8.16 -48.86 32.10
CA VAL A 11 8.74 -47.74 31.34
C VAL A 11 7.80 -47.09 30.34
N HIS A 12 6.48 -47.34 30.43
CA HIS A 12 5.54 -46.90 29.39
C HIS A 12 4.87 -45.53 29.59
N ARG A 13 5.25 -44.75 30.64
CA ARG A 13 4.54 -43.49 30.97
C ARG A 13 5.22 -42.25 30.39
N THR A 14 6.44 -42.30 29.90
CA THR A 14 7.19 -41.11 29.46
C THR A 14 7.03 -40.78 27.96
N LEU A 15 6.65 -41.75 27.11
CA LEU A 15 6.54 -41.50 25.66
C LEU A 15 5.24 -40.74 25.24
N ARG A 16 4.17 -40.84 26.06
CA ARG A 16 2.90 -40.16 25.71
C ARG A 16 2.91 -38.65 25.95
N ALA A 17 3.68 -38.16 26.91
CA ALA A 17 3.77 -36.74 27.22
C ALA A 17 4.54 -35.94 26.16
N SER A 18 5.54 -36.57 25.52
CA SER A 18 6.37 -35.89 24.50
C SER A 18 5.64 -35.66 23.16
N LEU A 19 4.74 -36.57 22.78
CA LEU A 19 3.97 -36.44 21.54
C LEU A 19 2.91 -35.34 21.63
N TRP A 20 2.31 -35.13 22.79
CA TRP A 20 1.33 -34.05 23.00
C TRP A 20 2.00 -32.67 23.03
N GLY A 21 3.23 -32.56 23.56
CA GLY A 21 4.02 -31.32 23.52
C GLY A 21 4.41 -30.89 22.11
N LEU A 22 4.77 -31.84 21.26
CA LEU A 22 5.13 -31.58 19.85
C LEU A 22 3.90 -31.19 19.01
N LEU A 23 2.73 -31.75 19.25
CA LEU A 23 1.49 -31.40 18.55
C LEU A 23 0.98 -30.00 18.95
N LEU A 24 1.06 -29.62 20.23
CA LEU A 24 0.72 -28.27 20.69
C LEU A 24 1.66 -27.21 20.13
N SER A 25 2.96 -27.50 20.01
CA SER A 25 3.94 -26.59 19.42
C SER A 25 3.71 -26.37 17.92
N ALA A 26 3.34 -27.43 17.19
CA ALA A 26 3.03 -27.34 15.75
C ALA A 26 1.76 -26.53 15.46
N VAL A 27 0.74 -26.62 16.31
CA VAL A 27 -0.49 -25.85 16.18
C VAL A 27 -0.28 -24.36 16.46
N LEU A 28 0.62 -24.01 17.40
CA LEU A 28 0.94 -22.62 17.73
C LEU A 28 1.64 -21.89 16.57
N VAL A 29 2.45 -22.60 15.79
CA VAL A 29 3.19 -22.02 14.63
C VAL A 29 2.23 -21.77 13.44
N LEU A 30 1.18 -22.54 13.28
CA LEU A 30 0.20 -22.38 12.18
C LEU A 30 -0.76 -21.20 12.39
N VAL A 31 -0.93 -20.70 13.60
CA VAL A 31 -1.80 -19.54 13.89
C VAL A 31 -1.08 -18.20 13.64
N ALA A 32 0.24 -18.18 13.52
CA ALA A 32 1.01 -16.95 13.31
C ALA A 32 1.00 -16.41 11.87
N CYS A 33 0.44 -17.13 10.91
CA CYS A 33 0.29 -16.70 9.50
C CYS A 33 -1.16 -16.35 9.15
N ALA A 34 -1.95 -15.81 10.07
CA ALA A 34 -3.19 -15.15 9.72
C ALA A 34 -2.81 -13.81 9.07
N ASP A 35 -2.74 -13.76 7.74
CA ASP A 35 -2.69 -12.52 6.98
C ASP A 35 -3.86 -11.65 7.43
N SER A 36 -3.56 -10.63 8.22
CA SER A 36 -4.57 -9.65 8.60
C SER A 36 -5.01 -8.95 7.32
N ALA A 37 -6.30 -9.03 6.98
CA ALA A 37 -6.85 -8.31 5.85
C ALA A 37 -6.38 -6.85 5.89
N PRO A 38 -6.03 -6.25 4.74
CA PRO A 38 -5.52 -4.89 4.70
C PRO A 38 -6.54 -3.93 5.32
N LYS A 39 -6.08 -3.06 6.20
CA LYS A 39 -6.92 -1.98 6.74
C LYS A 39 -7.17 -0.97 5.64
N HIS A 40 -8.42 -0.55 5.47
CA HIS A 40 -8.83 0.39 4.42
C HIS A 40 -8.44 -0.06 3.01
N PRO A 41 -9.00 -1.18 2.50
CA PRO A 41 -8.74 -1.64 1.15
C PRO A 41 -9.25 -0.62 0.13
N LEU A 42 -8.43 -0.34 -0.88
CA LEU A 42 -8.72 0.53 -2.01
C LEU A 42 -8.69 -0.32 -3.28
N ARG A 43 -9.74 -0.25 -4.08
CA ARG A 43 -9.85 -1.00 -5.34
C ARG A 43 -9.05 -0.30 -6.43
N LEU A 44 -8.39 -1.10 -7.25
CA LEU A 44 -7.72 -0.66 -8.47
C LEU A 44 -8.59 -0.96 -9.69
N PHE A 45 -8.45 -0.17 -10.72
CA PHE A 45 -9.21 -0.31 -11.97
C PHE A 45 -8.91 -1.64 -12.70
N ASP A 46 -7.71 -2.18 -12.57
CA ASP A 46 -7.30 -3.46 -13.13
C ASP A 46 -7.83 -4.69 -12.35
N GLY A 47 -8.61 -4.48 -11.29
CA GLY A 47 -9.17 -5.52 -10.43
C GLY A 47 -8.31 -5.86 -9.20
N GLY A 48 -7.16 -5.21 -9.02
CA GLY A 48 -6.33 -5.34 -7.83
C GLY A 48 -6.92 -4.60 -6.61
N ILE A 49 -6.29 -4.84 -5.46
CA ILE A 49 -6.58 -4.13 -4.20
C ILE A 49 -5.24 -3.66 -3.62
N THR A 50 -5.21 -2.42 -3.16
CA THR A 50 -4.11 -1.85 -2.40
C THR A 50 -4.61 -1.23 -1.10
N SER A 51 -3.72 -0.78 -0.24
CA SER A 51 -4.08 -0.10 1.01
C SER A 51 -2.90 0.70 1.56
N PRO A 52 -3.13 1.73 2.38
CA PRO A 52 -2.04 2.47 3.02
C PRO A 52 -1.09 1.61 3.86
N SER A 53 -1.57 0.49 4.39
CA SER A 53 -0.72 -0.44 5.15
C SER A 53 0.28 -1.21 4.27
N GLN A 54 0.02 -1.34 2.97
CA GLN A 54 0.92 -1.99 2.01
C GLN A 54 1.99 -1.03 1.46
N TRP A 55 1.79 0.28 1.62
CA TRP A 55 2.73 1.31 1.14
C TRP A 55 3.85 1.62 2.15
N GLN A 56 3.87 0.93 3.29
CA GLN A 56 4.90 1.13 4.31
C GLN A 56 6.30 0.84 3.77
N GLY A 57 7.20 1.80 3.95
CA GLY A 57 8.56 1.73 3.42
C GLY A 57 8.74 2.37 2.03
N GLU A 58 7.66 2.77 1.37
CA GLU A 58 7.68 3.36 0.03
C GLU A 58 7.25 4.83 0.05
N TRP A 59 7.80 5.61 -0.88
CA TRP A 59 7.25 6.91 -1.23
C TRP A 59 6.08 6.71 -2.19
N VAL A 60 4.90 7.23 -1.86
CA VAL A 60 3.70 7.09 -2.70
C VAL A 60 3.28 8.45 -3.23
N LEU A 61 3.04 8.52 -4.54
CA LEU A 61 2.45 9.66 -5.21
C LEU A 61 1.00 9.32 -5.55
N ILE A 62 0.05 10.11 -5.05
CA ILE A 62 -1.36 10.00 -5.42
C ILE A 62 -1.66 11.20 -6.30
N ASN A 63 -1.87 10.95 -7.59
CA ASN A 63 -2.08 12.00 -8.59
C ASN A 63 -3.55 12.07 -8.99
N TYR A 64 -4.15 13.26 -8.82
CA TYR A 64 -5.49 13.59 -9.29
C TYR A 64 -5.44 14.15 -10.69
N TRP A 65 -6.17 13.53 -11.61
CA TRP A 65 -6.13 13.84 -13.02
C TRP A 65 -7.51 13.74 -13.71
N ALA A 66 -7.67 14.37 -14.87
CA ALA A 66 -8.77 14.18 -15.78
C ALA A 66 -8.30 14.26 -17.24
N ASP A 67 -9.00 13.64 -18.19
CA ASP A 67 -8.60 13.64 -19.61
C ASP A 67 -8.75 15.00 -20.29
N TRP A 68 -9.68 15.82 -19.82
CA TRP A 68 -9.86 17.22 -20.26
C TRP A 68 -8.84 18.19 -19.67
N CYS A 69 -8.04 17.76 -18.67
CA CYS A 69 -7.02 18.59 -18.02
C CYS A 69 -5.74 18.66 -18.88
N GLY A 70 -5.52 19.79 -19.53
CA GLY A 70 -4.33 20.03 -20.35
C GLY A 70 -3.02 19.83 -19.60
N PRO A 71 -2.79 20.49 -18.44
CA PRO A 71 -1.56 20.31 -17.63
C PRO A 71 -1.36 18.88 -17.12
N CYS A 72 -2.44 18.11 -16.89
CA CYS A 72 -2.30 16.69 -16.50
C CYS A 72 -1.64 15.86 -17.61
N ARG A 73 -1.94 16.20 -18.87
CA ARG A 73 -1.32 15.54 -20.04
C ARG A 73 0.19 15.76 -20.12
N GLU A 74 0.66 16.90 -19.62
CA GLU A 74 2.08 17.22 -19.55
C GLU A 74 2.79 16.44 -18.44
N GLU A 75 2.09 16.18 -17.31
CA GLU A 75 2.67 15.51 -16.14
C GLU A 75 2.67 13.96 -16.27
N VAL A 76 1.68 13.37 -16.96
CA VAL A 76 1.52 11.91 -17.05
C VAL A 76 2.79 11.18 -17.52
N PRO A 77 3.56 11.63 -18.53
CA PRO A 77 4.81 10.98 -18.92
C PRO A 77 5.84 10.91 -17.78
N GLU A 78 5.94 11.95 -16.96
CA GLU A 78 6.85 12.03 -15.81
C GLU A 78 6.46 11.01 -14.73
N LEU A 79 5.15 10.94 -14.43
CA LEU A 79 4.60 9.97 -13.47
C LEU A 79 4.74 8.53 -13.96
N ASN A 80 4.49 8.27 -15.26
CA ASN A 80 4.74 6.97 -15.87
C ASN A 80 6.20 6.55 -15.73
N HIS A 81 7.14 7.48 -15.93
CA HIS A 81 8.58 7.23 -15.77
C HIS A 81 8.92 6.87 -14.33
N LEU A 82 8.39 7.60 -13.35
CA LEU A 82 8.66 7.36 -11.93
C LEU A 82 8.04 6.04 -11.42
N ASN A 83 6.92 5.62 -11.98
CA ASN A 83 6.25 4.41 -11.54
C ASN A 83 7.07 3.17 -11.88
N GLY A 84 7.66 2.54 -10.87
CA GLY A 84 8.52 1.37 -11.05
C GLY A 84 9.97 1.68 -11.47
N SER A 85 10.39 2.96 -11.43
CA SER A 85 11.80 3.34 -11.56
C SER A 85 12.57 3.03 -10.27
N ASP A 86 13.92 3.06 -10.36
CA ASP A 86 14.82 2.91 -9.21
C ASP A 86 14.73 4.08 -8.22
N ASP A 87 14.00 5.14 -8.58
CA ASP A 87 13.76 6.30 -7.71
C ASP A 87 12.87 5.99 -6.50
N GLY A 88 12.27 4.79 -6.46
CA GLY A 88 11.55 4.26 -5.32
C GLY A 88 10.24 4.99 -5.05
N PHE A 89 9.48 5.28 -6.11
CA PHE A 89 8.10 5.74 -6.02
C PHE A 89 7.10 4.67 -6.44
N THR A 90 6.01 4.58 -5.73
CA THR A 90 4.76 3.98 -6.17
C THR A 90 3.81 5.10 -6.58
N VAL A 91 3.36 5.09 -7.83
CA VAL A 91 2.40 6.09 -8.34
C VAL A 91 1.01 5.48 -8.41
N LEU A 92 0.01 6.20 -7.90
CA LEU A 92 -1.40 5.84 -7.94
C LEU A 92 -2.20 7.01 -8.50
N GLY A 93 -3.06 6.75 -9.48
CA GLY A 93 -3.94 7.76 -10.06
C GLY A 93 -5.31 7.77 -9.41
N VAL A 94 -5.94 8.95 -9.34
CA VAL A 94 -7.36 9.13 -9.01
C VAL A 94 -7.98 9.97 -10.15
N ASN A 95 -8.97 9.42 -10.83
CA ASN A 95 -9.73 10.19 -11.82
C ASN A 95 -10.66 11.16 -11.10
N TYR A 96 -10.52 12.45 -11.38
CA TYR A 96 -11.25 13.53 -10.73
C TYR A 96 -12.78 13.46 -10.95
N ASP A 97 -13.20 12.95 -12.10
CA ASP A 97 -14.62 12.84 -12.44
C ASP A 97 -15.23 11.53 -11.92
N TYR A 98 -14.44 10.70 -11.20
CA TYR A 98 -14.85 9.40 -10.63
C TYR A 98 -15.47 8.45 -11.67
N LEU A 99 -14.97 8.49 -12.90
CA LEU A 99 -15.39 7.63 -14.00
C LEU A 99 -15.21 6.14 -13.65
N GLN A 100 -16.02 5.31 -14.29
CA GLN A 100 -16.02 3.86 -14.05
C GLN A 100 -15.98 3.08 -15.38
N GLY A 101 -15.57 1.81 -15.31
CA GLY A 101 -15.69 0.87 -16.42
C GLY A 101 -15.07 1.37 -17.72
N GLY A 102 -15.82 1.34 -18.82
CA GLY A 102 -15.35 1.72 -20.15
C GLY A 102 -15.00 3.20 -20.31
N GLU A 103 -15.68 4.10 -19.60
CA GLU A 103 -15.40 5.54 -19.64
C GLU A 103 -14.05 5.83 -18.97
N LEU A 104 -13.77 5.22 -17.82
CA LEU A 104 -12.47 5.33 -17.16
C LEU A 104 -11.35 4.74 -18.03
N ARG A 105 -11.60 3.59 -18.68
CA ARG A 105 -10.62 3.01 -19.62
C ARG A 105 -10.28 3.98 -20.75
N ALA A 106 -11.28 4.56 -21.38
CA ALA A 106 -11.08 5.51 -22.47
C ALA A 106 -10.28 6.75 -22.02
N SER A 107 -10.54 7.24 -20.81
CA SER A 107 -9.85 8.38 -20.21
C SER A 107 -8.39 8.06 -19.87
N ILE A 108 -8.10 6.88 -19.31
CA ILE A 108 -6.74 6.36 -19.08
C ILE A 108 -5.95 6.26 -20.38
N ASP A 109 -6.56 5.66 -21.42
CA ASP A 109 -5.94 5.46 -22.72
C ASP A 109 -5.68 6.80 -23.44
N ALA A 110 -6.59 7.78 -23.30
CA ALA A 110 -6.45 9.11 -23.89
C ALA A 110 -5.26 9.92 -23.34
N LEU A 111 -4.88 9.69 -22.09
CA LEU A 111 -3.72 10.30 -21.46
C LEU A 111 -2.45 9.42 -21.53
N GLY A 112 -2.56 8.16 -21.94
CA GLY A 112 -1.45 7.21 -21.95
C GLY A 112 -0.96 6.86 -20.55
N ILE A 113 -1.84 6.81 -19.56
CA ILE A 113 -1.51 6.46 -18.18
C ILE A 113 -1.14 4.97 -18.10
N THR A 114 0.02 4.67 -17.50
CA THR A 114 0.49 3.29 -17.29
C THR A 114 0.59 2.91 -15.80
N PHE A 115 0.50 3.86 -14.89
CA PHE A 115 0.44 3.60 -13.46
C PHE A 115 -0.96 3.17 -13.03
N PRO A 116 -1.10 2.41 -11.91
CA PRO A 116 -2.39 1.96 -11.40
C PRO A 116 -3.33 3.12 -11.05
N THR A 117 -4.61 2.97 -11.39
CA THR A 117 -5.66 3.94 -11.07
C THR A 117 -6.59 3.40 -9.99
N LEU A 118 -6.78 4.16 -8.93
CA LEU A 118 -7.72 3.88 -7.85
C LEU A 118 -9.16 4.11 -8.30
N LEU A 119 -10.06 3.22 -7.88
CA LEU A 119 -11.51 3.40 -7.99
C LEU A 119 -12.09 4.06 -6.73
N ASP A 120 -11.36 4.01 -5.63
CA ASP A 120 -11.73 4.60 -4.35
C ASP A 120 -10.79 5.76 -4.05
N ASP A 121 -11.35 6.91 -3.65
CA ASP A 121 -10.56 8.07 -3.27
C ASP A 121 -9.98 7.87 -1.84
N PRO A 122 -8.65 7.89 -1.68
CA PRO A 122 -8.02 7.71 -0.38
C PRO A 122 -8.02 8.95 0.51
N GLN A 123 -8.55 10.08 0.06
CA GLN A 123 -8.51 11.38 0.73
C GLN A 123 -8.98 11.31 2.20
N SER A 124 -10.16 10.75 2.44
CA SER A 124 -10.72 10.66 3.79
C SER A 124 -9.93 9.73 4.74
N ILE A 125 -9.21 8.76 4.17
CA ILE A 125 -8.38 7.81 4.94
C ILE A 125 -7.04 8.45 5.33
N LEU A 126 -6.47 9.25 4.43
CA LEU A 126 -5.14 9.86 4.58
C LEU A 126 -5.20 11.28 5.17
N GLY A 127 -6.39 11.90 5.22
CA GLY A 127 -6.63 13.16 5.95
C GLY A 127 -6.03 14.40 5.28
N TYR A 128 -6.04 14.47 3.95
CA TYR A 128 -5.73 15.69 3.20
C TYR A 128 -6.99 16.32 2.60
N ASP A 129 -6.89 17.56 2.15
CA ASP A 129 -8.00 18.31 1.58
C ASP A 129 -8.40 17.79 0.20
N GLU A 130 -9.67 17.95 -0.17
CA GLU A 130 -10.20 17.55 -1.48
C GLU A 130 -9.46 18.28 -2.61
N ALA A 131 -9.20 17.56 -3.71
CA ALA A 131 -8.62 18.15 -4.90
C ALA A 131 -9.61 19.14 -5.53
N THR A 132 -9.25 20.42 -5.60
CA THR A 132 -10.04 21.48 -6.22
C THR A 132 -9.41 22.06 -7.46
N VAL A 133 -8.14 21.73 -7.71
CA VAL A 133 -7.35 22.18 -8.88
C VAL A 133 -6.59 20.98 -9.43
N LEU A 134 -6.49 20.87 -10.76
CA LEU A 134 -5.77 19.79 -11.44
C LEU A 134 -4.56 20.28 -12.23
N PRO A 135 -3.48 19.47 -12.32
CA PRO A 135 -3.27 18.27 -11.53
C PRO A 135 -2.95 18.60 -10.07
N MET A 136 -3.23 17.66 -9.17
CA MET A 136 -2.78 17.72 -7.77
C MET A 136 -2.10 16.41 -7.42
N THR A 137 -0.88 16.49 -6.89
CA THR A 137 -0.11 15.32 -6.47
C THR A 137 0.12 15.35 -4.95
N ILE A 138 -0.36 14.32 -4.29
CA ILE A 138 -0.16 14.09 -2.86
C ILE A 138 1.07 13.21 -2.69
N VAL A 139 2.04 13.66 -1.92
CA VAL A 139 3.25 12.91 -1.58
C VAL A 139 3.10 12.30 -0.19
N ILE A 140 3.13 10.98 -0.11
CA ILE A 140 3.09 10.23 1.14
C ILE A 140 4.49 9.67 1.43
N ALA A 141 4.99 9.95 2.63
CA ALA A 141 6.29 9.45 3.08
C ALA A 141 6.25 7.95 3.41
N PRO A 142 7.40 7.24 3.47
CA PRO A 142 7.49 5.81 3.76
C PRO A 142 6.85 5.38 5.09
N GLY A 143 6.65 6.31 6.03
CA GLY A 143 5.91 6.07 7.28
C GLY A 143 4.39 6.20 7.15
N GLY A 144 3.85 6.43 5.94
CA GLY A 144 2.42 6.60 5.68
C GLY A 144 1.87 8.00 6.01
N ALA A 145 2.72 8.94 6.44
CA ALA A 145 2.30 10.31 6.73
C ALA A 145 2.23 11.15 5.45
N LEU A 146 1.26 12.08 5.41
CA LEU A 146 1.24 13.14 4.39
C LEU A 146 2.54 13.95 4.50
N HIS A 147 3.28 13.98 3.40
CA HIS A 147 4.53 14.73 3.31
C HIS A 147 4.32 16.09 2.64
N ARG A 148 3.63 16.10 1.51
CA ARG A 148 3.44 17.30 0.70
C ARG A 148 2.20 17.22 -0.17
N VAL A 149 1.61 18.38 -0.46
CA VAL A 149 0.57 18.57 -1.50
C VAL A 149 1.17 19.48 -2.56
N LEU A 150 1.23 19.02 -3.80
CA LEU A 150 1.76 19.75 -4.96
C LEU A 150 0.61 20.03 -5.92
N VAL A 151 0.46 21.28 -6.30
CA VAL A 151 -0.58 21.75 -7.23
C VAL A 151 0.07 22.20 -8.53
N GLY A 152 -0.53 21.81 -9.66
CA GLY A 152 0.02 22.04 -10.99
C GLY A 152 0.96 20.92 -11.44
N PRO A 153 1.35 20.90 -12.73
CA PRO A 153 2.16 19.83 -13.31
C PRO A 153 3.55 19.79 -12.69
N GLN A 154 4.02 18.59 -12.38
CA GLN A 154 5.32 18.32 -11.80
C GLN A 154 6.21 17.59 -12.80
N THR A 155 7.52 17.81 -12.72
CA THR A 155 8.51 16.99 -13.41
C THR A 155 9.02 15.87 -12.50
N ALA A 156 9.62 14.85 -13.07
CA ALA A 156 10.23 13.75 -12.30
C ALA A 156 11.28 14.29 -11.33
N GLU A 157 12.14 15.23 -11.77
CA GLU A 157 13.16 15.84 -10.91
C GLU A 157 12.55 16.61 -9.74
N ALA A 158 11.46 17.36 -9.96
CA ALA A 158 10.75 18.07 -8.89
C ALA A 158 10.16 17.12 -7.85
N LEU A 159 9.58 16.00 -8.31
CA LEU A 159 9.03 14.96 -7.42
C LEU A 159 10.13 14.24 -6.64
N ILE A 160 11.28 13.94 -7.27
CA ILE A 160 12.45 13.37 -6.60
C ILE A 160 12.99 14.35 -5.55
N ALA A 161 13.12 15.64 -5.90
CA ALA A 161 13.58 16.67 -4.97
C ALA A 161 12.63 16.83 -3.78
N ALA A 162 11.32 16.66 -3.98
CA ALA A 162 10.31 16.76 -2.92
C ALA A 162 10.52 15.76 -1.77
N LYS A 163 11.21 14.63 -1.99
CA LYS A 163 11.59 13.70 -0.92
C LYS A 163 12.58 14.30 0.08
N LEU A 164 13.45 15.17 -0.40
CA LEU A 164 14.57 15.74 0.37
C LEU A 164 14.15 16.96 1.19
N ASP A 165 13.04 17.56 0.83
CA ASP A 165 12.52 18.73 1.51
C ASP A 165 11.88 18.35 2.84
N SER A 166 11.92 19.27 3.82
CA SER A 166 11.20 19.09 5.07
C SER A 166 9.70 18.93 4.82
N ALA A 167 9.05 18.03 5.54
CA ALA A 167 7.60 17.83 5.45
C ALA A 167 6.87 19.18 5.63
N GLN A 168 5.97 19.48 4.70
CA GLN A 168 5.15 20.68 4.78
C GLN A 168 3.90 20.36 5.59
N PRO A 169 3.57 21.14 6.63
CA PRO A 169 2.28 20.95 7.30
C PRO A 169 1.15 21.12 6.27
N PRO A 170 0.04 20.39 6.41
CA PRO A 170 -1.12 20.58 5.53
C PRO A 170 -1.53 22.05 5.55
N PRO A 171 -2.01 22.61 4.41
CA PRO A 171 -2.51 23.97 4.37
C PRO A 171 -3.63 24.11 5.40
N GLN A 172 -3.46 25.06 6.31
CA GLN A 172 -4.50 25.41 7.28
C GLN A 172 -5.51 26.30 6.55
N MET A 173 -6.74 25.81 6.38
CA MET A 173 -7.87 26.64 5.96
C MET A 173 -8.45 27.42 7.14
#